data_75792d0c2f0ca8ef2ab0b05a8d68c43f
#
_entry.id   75792d0c2f0ca8ef2ab0b05a8d68c43f
#
_cell.length_a   1.000
_cell.length_b   1.000
_cell.length_c   1.000
_cell.angle_alpha   90.00
_cell.angle_beta   90.00
_cell.angle_gamma   90.00
#
_symmetry.space_group_name_H-M   'P 1'
#
loop_
_entity.id
_entity.type
_entity.pdbx_description
1 polymer ?
#
loop_
_entity_poly.entity_id
_entity_poly.type
_entity_poly.pdbx_seq_one_letter_code
_entity_poly.pdbx_strand_id
1 'polypeptide(L)'
;QQVEPEESADYYLEAKNGQYWIKLAMESDRPQVAPIPKNPDEAGYTEERAKLAIQRLEHIARWKNTLELKSPAASWIKPRDVKLEIVKVAADNSEMYATAAAEIAMEYDRHYDSWEKPRFFLRLTNQSNRTLYCNVINLTQSYAVALPFFTSKSSVRLERGQAIDGNRVKASIPDELWEQGVSELQDRLKLIVSTEDFDGSLLEQGKLEVMACERALPPSPSDPRLQNSLNQLLVRQQHKDIEPDTEALAID
;
A
#
# COMPACT_ATOMS: atom_id res chain seq x y z
N GLN A 1 -22.00 22.55 10.71
CA GLN A 1 -21.37 22.45 12.05
C GLN A 1 -19.88 22.33 11.81
N GLN A 2 -19.10 23.34 12.19
CA GLN A 2 -17.66 23.26 12.23
C GLN A 2 -17.33 22.33 13.39
N VAL A 3 -16.83 21.14 13.08
CA VAL A 3 -16.22 20.27 14.09
C VAL A 3 -14.83 20.85 14.32
N GLU A 4 -14.51 21.23 15.53
CA GLU A 4 -13.13 21.59 15.89
C GLU A 4 -12.23 20.41 15.57
N PRO A 5 -11.04 20.62 14.98
CA PRO A 5 -10.14 19.53 14.67
C PRO A 5 -9.75 18.87 15.98
N GLU A 6 -10.22 17.66 16.22
CA GLU A 6 -9.63 16.81 17.25
C GLU A 6 -8.16 16.63 16.91
N GLU A 7 -7.28 16.73 17.89
CA GLU A 7 -5.82 16.76 17.80
C GLU A 7 -5.17 15.53 17.12
N SER A 8 -5.96 14.63 16.51
CA SER A 8 -5.51 13.36 15.94
C SER A 8 -5.84 13.13 14.45
N ALA A 9 -6.43 14.09 13.74
CA ALA A 9 -6.76 13.89 12.34
C ALA A 9 -5.50 13.94 11.46
N ASP A 10 -5.24 12.89 10.69
CA ASP A 10 -4.12 12.85 9.75
C ASP A 10 -4.41 13.59 8.44
N TYR A 11 -5.69 13.65 8.03
CA TYR A 11 -6.14 14.27 6.79
C TYR A 11 -7.35 15.17 7.00
N TYR A 12 -7.40 16.24 6.22
CA TYR A 12 -8.55 17.13 6.15
C TYR A 12 -9.19 17.07 4.77
N LEU A 13 -10.51 17.09 4.76
CA LEU A 13 -11.31 17.38 3.57
C LEU A 13 -11.75 18.84 3.61
N GLU A 14 -11.19 19.67 2.75
CA GLU A 14 -11.55 21.07 2.62
C GLU A 14 -12.43 21.29 1.39
N ALA A 15 -13.55 21.99 1.55
CA ALA A 15 -14.39 22.46 0.46
C ALA A 15 -14.05 23.94 0.18
N LYS A 16 -13.40 24.21 -0.98
CA LYS A 16 -12.93 25.55 -1.33
C LYS A 16 -13.05 25.78 -2.84
N ASN A 17 -13.54 26.95 -3.23
CA ASN A 17 -13.69 27.37 -4.64
C ASN A 17 -14.44 26.38 -5.53
N GLY A 18 -15.47 25.70 -4.99
CA GLY A 18 -16.24 24.70 -5.73
C GLY A 18 -15.54 23.35 -5.90
N GLN A 19 -14.43 23.13 -5.22
CA GLN A 19 -13.65 21.89 -5.27
C GLN A 19 -13.49 21.29 -3.86
N TYR A 20 -13.30 19.98 -3.79
CA TYR A 20 -12.90 19.26 -2.58
C TYR A 20 -11.40 18.98 -2.63
N TRP A 21 -10.70 19.28 -1.55
CA TRP A 21 -9.26 19.13 -1.39
C TRP A 21 -8.96 18.22 -0.22
N ILE A 22 -8.13 17.19 -0.44
CA ILE A 22 -7.65 16.30 0.61
C ILE A 22 -6.23 16.73 0.95
N LYS A 23 -6.00 17.10 2.20
CA LYS A 23 -4.73 17.62 2.71
C LYS A 23 -4.28 16.86 3.94
N LEU A 24 -2.96 16.76 4.13
CA LEU A 24 -2.38 16.31 5.41
C LEU A 24 -2.56 17.38 6.48
N ALA A 25 -2.83 16.95 7.70
CA ALA A 25 -2.97 17.85 8.85
C ALA A 25 -1.71 18.69 9.11
N MET A 26 -0.54 18.09 8.89
CA MET A 26 0.76 18.74 9.13
C MET A 26 1.27 19.56 7.93
N GLU A 27 0.68 19.39 6.74
CA GLU A 27 1.06 20.05 5.48
C GLU A 27 -0.17 20.72 4.84
N SER A 28 -0.76 21.68 5.54
CA SER A 28 -2.06 22.27 5.17
C SER A 28 -2.11 22.93 3.79
N ASP A 29 -0.98 23.33 3.24
CA ASP A 29 -0.91 24.07 1.98
C ASP A 29 -0.75 23.19 0.74
N ARG A 30 -0.42 21.90 0.90
CA ARG A 30 -0.18 20.98 -0.20
C ARG A 30 -1.25 19.89 -0.27
N PRO A 31 -2.04 19.82 -1.37
CA PRO A 31 -2.97 18.72 -1.57
C PRO A 31 -2.21 17.41 -1.79
N GLN A 32 -2.68 16.34 -1.16
CA GLN A 32 -2.08 15.00 -1.31
C GLN A 32 -2.52 14.30 -2.58
N VAL A 33 -3.67 14.67 -3.11
CA VAL A 33 -4.27 14.15 -4.34
C VAL A 33 -4.90 15.29 -5.13
N ALA A 34 -5.11 15.07 -6.42
CA ALA A 34 -5.77 16.05 -7.27
C ALA A 34 -7.13 16.48 -6.68
N PRO A 35 -7.52 17.74 -6.76
CA PRO A 35 -8.81 18.23 -6.27
C PRO A 35 -9.97 17.60 -7.05
N ILE A 36 -11.18 17.69 -6.50
CA ILE A 36 -12.42 17.17 -7.09
C ILE A 36 -13.41 18.32 -7.27
N PRO A 37 -13.77 18.68 -8.53
CA PRO A 37 -13.23 18.19 -9.79
C PRO A 37 -11.78 18.62 -10.00
N LYS A 38 -11.07 17.92 -10.89
CA LYS A 38 -9.67 18.22 -11.21
C LYS A 38 -9.58 19.56 -12.00
N ASN A 39 -10.55 19.80 -12.88
CA ASN A 39 -10.62 21.03 -13.67
C ASN A 39 -11.37 22.12 -12.87
N PRO A 40 -10.74 23.28 -12.59
CA PRO A 40 -11.40 24.40 -11.91
C PRO A 40 -12.61 24.96 -12.65
N ASP A 41 -12.66 24.88 -13.97
CA ASP A 41 -13.78 25.36 -14.78
C ASP A 41 -15.06 24.53 -14.57
N GLU A 42 -14.93 23.34 -14.03
CA GLU A 42 -16.03 22.46 -13.63
C GLU A 42 -16.43 22.65 -12.16
N ALA A 43 -15.95 23.69 -11.49
CA ALA A 43 -16.19 23.93 -10.07
C ALA A 43 -17.68 23.83 -9.70
N GLY A 44 -17.96 23.26 -8.54
CA GLY A 44 -19.30 23.10 -8.02
C GLY A 44 -19.38 21.94 -7.04
N TYR A 45 -20.25 22.08 -6.05
CA TYR A 45 -20.50 21.07 -5.03
C TYR A 45 -21.72 20.24 -5.41
N THR A 46 -21.50 19.02 -5.86
CA THR A 46 -22.58 18.04 -6.13
C THR A 46 -22.47 16.85 -5.17
N GLU A 47 -23.55 16.10 -5.03
CA GLU A 47 -23.60 14.91 -4.19
C GLU A 47 -22.59 13.86 -4.69
N GLU A 48 -22.48 13.67 -5.99
CA GLU A 48 -21.55 12.72 -6.62
C GLU A 48 -20.09 13.08 -6.29
N ARG A 49 -19.75 14.37 -6.35
CA ARG A 49 -18.41 14.87 -6.02
C ARG A 49 -18.09 14.73 -4.54
N ALA A 50 -19.07 14.98 -3.67
CA ALA A 50 -18.92 14.75 -2.24
C ALA A 50 -18.69 13.25 -1.94
N LYS A 51 -19.47 12.35 -2.55
CA LYS A 51 -19.27 10.90 -2.45
C LYS A 51 -17.87 10.50 -2.93
N LEU A 52 -17.40 11.03 -4.06
CA LEU A 52 -16.07 10.77 -4.59
C LEU A 52 -14.97 11.24 -3.62
N ALA A 53 -15.14 12.39 -2.97
CA ALA A 53 -14.19 12.89 -1.98
C ALA A 53 -14.10 11.96 -0.77
N ILE A 54 -15.22 11.48 -0.26
CA ILE A 54 -15.27 10.50 0.84
C ILE A 54 -14.61 9.18 0.40
N GLN A 55 -14.92 8.67 -0.79
CA GLN A 55 -14.30 7.44 -1.30
C GLN A 55 -12.78 7.56 -1.43
N ARG A 56 -12.25 8.74 -1.80
CA ARG A 56 -10.80 8.97 -1.83
C ARG A 56 -10.19 8.99 -0.43
N LEU A 57 -10.87 9.56 0.56
CA LEU A 57 -10.44 9.49 1.96
C LEU A 57 -10.43 8.05 2.48
N GLU A 58 -11.49 7.28 2.23
CA GLU A 58 -11.55 5.85 2.58
C GLU A 58 -10.40 5.07 1.94
N HIS A 59 -10.07 5.37 0.69
CA HIS A 59 -8.95 4.75 -0.01
C HIS A 59 -7.59 5.05 0.66
N ILE A 60 -7.37 6.31 1.02
CA ILE A 60 -6.16 6.74 1.74
C ILE A 60 -6.10 6.07 3.11
N ALA A 61 -7.21 6.03 3.85
CA ALA A 61 -7.30 5.39 5.15
C ALA A 61 -6.96 3.88 5.09
N ARG A 62 -7.46 3.15 4.09
CA ARG A 62 -7.11 1.74 3.87
C ARG A 62 -5.62 1.54 3.61
N TRP A 63 -5.03 2.38 2.75
CA TRP A 63 -3.59 2.35 2.49
C TRP A 63 -2.80 2.59 3.77
N LYS A 64 -3.21 3.57 4.57
CA LYS A 64 -2.57 3.90 5.85
C LYS A 64 -2.71 2.75 6.85
N ASN A 65 -3.91 2.18 7.00
CA ASN A 65 -4.14 1.01 7.85
C ASN A 65 -3.24 -0.17 7.44
N THR A 66 -3.07 -0.40 6.13
CA THR A 66 -2.16 -1.42 5.62
C THR A 66 -0.70 -1.11 5.95
N LEU A 67 -0.30 0.17 5.83
CA LEU A 67 1.03 0.62 6.21
C LEU A 67 1.28 0.43 7.73
N GLU A 68 0.31 0.69 8.57
CA GLU A 68 0.40 0.62 10.04
C GLU A 68 0.17 -0.79 10.61
N LEU A 69 -0.22 -1.76 9.77
CA LEU A 69 -0.40 -3.15 10.19
C LEU A 69 0.83 -3.63 10.96
N LYS A 70 0.65 -4.08 12.20
CA LYS A 70 1.73 -4.52 13.10
C LYS A 70 1.52 -5.96 13.54
N SER A 71 2.61 -6.64 13.83
CA SER A 71 2.54 -7.96 14.48
C SER A 71 1.89 -7.84 15.86
N PRO A 72 0.98 -8.75 16.22
CA PRO A 72 0.45 -8.81 17.59
C PRO A 72 1.58 -8.97 18.60
N ALA A 73 1.43 -8.37 19.79
CA ALA A 73 2.44 -8.48 20.85
C ALA A 73 2.72 -9.93 21.29
N ALA A 74 1.71 -10.81 21.16
CA ALA A 74 1.83 -12.24 21.45
C ALA A 74 2.34 -13.08 20.25
N SER A 75 2.81 -12.46 19.17
CA SER A 75 3.30 -13.18 17.99
C SER A 75 4.50 -14.05 18.33
N TRP A 76 4.43 -15.32 17.89
CA TRP A 76 5.54 -16.28 17.96
C TRP A 76 6.60 -16.02 16.90
N ILE A 77 6.23 -15.31 15.82
CA ILE A 77 7.12 -14.96 14.72
C ILE A 77 7.94 -13.72 15.14
N LYS A 78 9.24 -13.82 15.00
CA LYS A 78 10.17 -12.73 15.31
C LYS A 78 10.63 -12.04 14.02
N PRO A 79 10.99 -10.74 14.07
CA PRO A 79 11.46 -10.01 12.88
C PRO A 79 12.64 -10.68 12.15
N ARG A 80 13.47 -11.45 12.88
CA ARG A 80 14.63 -12.18 12.33
C ARG A 80 14.28 -13.53 11.70
N ASP A 81 13.06 -14.04 11.87
CA ASP A 81 12.68 -15.38 11.41
C ASP A 81 12.60 -15.45 9.87
N VAL A 82 12.35 -14.32 9.21
CA VAL A 82 12.43 -14.20 7.75
C VAL A 82 13.32 -13.02 7.40
N LYS A 83 14.36 -13.28 6.62
CA LYS A 83 15.24 -12.26 6.06
C LYS A 83 14.69 -11.83 4.70
N LEU A 84 14.44 -10.53 4.51
CA LEU A 84 14.12 -9.90 3.24
C LEU A 84 15.37 -9.19 2.72
N GLU A 85 15.77 -9.52 1.49
CA GLU A 85 16.89 -8.89 0.80
C GLU A 85 16.42 -8.30 -0.53
N ILE A 86 16.93 -7.13 -0.88
CA ILE A 86 16.75 -6.52 -2.20
C ILE A 86 18.03 -6.80 -2.99
N VAL A 87 17.87 -7.45 -4.13
CA VAL A 87 18.99 -7.79 -5.04
C VAL A 87 18.85 -6.95 -6.29
N LYS A 88 19.77 -5.99 -6.47
CA LYS A 88 19.87 -5.18 -7.70
C LYS A 88 20.45 -6.02 -8.82
N VAL A 89 19.96 -5.83 -10.04
CA VAL A 89 20.41 -6.55 -11.23
C VAL A 89 21.01 -5.52 -12.21
N ALA A 90 22.31 -5.59 -12.42
CA ALA A 90 23.01 -4.72 -13.36
C ALA A 90 22.69 -5.07 -14.84
N ALA A 91 23.11 -4.22 -15.77
CA ALA A 91 22.87 -4.41 -17.20
C ALA A 91 23.48 -5.72 -17.74
N ASP A 92 24.61 -6.14 -17.20
CA ASP A 92 25.29 -7.41 -17.51
C ASP A 92 24.66 -8.63 -16.79
N ASN A 93 23.52 -8.45 -16.10
CA ASN A 93 22.84 -9.41 -15.25
C ASN A 93 23.61 -9.83 -13.99
N SER A 94 24.69 -9.18 -13.64
CA SER A 94 25.32 -9.39 -12.34
C SER A 94 24.39 -8.95 -11.20
N GLU A 95 24.45 -9.69 -10.08
CA GLU A 95 23.58 -9.48 -8.92
C GLU A 95 24.38 -8.79 -7.80
N MET A 96 23.82 -7.72 -7.24
CA MET A 96 24.37 -6.99 -6.11
C MET A 96 23.35 -6.91 -4.99
N TYR A 97 23.70 -7.44 -3.83
CA TYR A 97 22.86 -7.30 -2.63
C TYR A 97 22.89 -5.86 -2.15
N ALA A 98 21.73 -5.25 -2.02
CA ALA A 98 21.67 -3.96 -1.34
C ALA A 98 22.01 -4.17 0.14
N THR A 99 22.83 -3.30 0.70
CA THR A 99 23.13 -3.31 2.13
C THR A 99 21.80 -3.23 2.89
N ALA A 100 21.69 -3.98 4.01
CA ALA A 100 20.51 -3.99 4.87
C ALA A 100 20.32 -2.58 5.52
N ALA A 101 19.77 -1.66 4.76
CA ALA A 101 19.39 -0.32 5.16
C ALA A 101 17.85 -0.21 5.17
N ALA A 102 17.35 0.67 6.02
CA ALA A 102 15.90 0.97 6.05
C ALA A 102 15.42 1.63 4.75
N GLU A 103 16.33 2.30 4.06
CA GLU A 103 16.11 2.98 2.78
C GLU A 103 17.12 2.50 1.75
N ILE A 104 16.66 2.20 0.53
CA ILE A 104 17.50 1.76 -0.58
C ILE A 104 17.17 2.61 -1.81
N ALA A 105 18.13 3.41 -2.25
CA ALA A 105 17.99 4.18 -3.48
C ALA A 105 18.13 3.28 -4.71
N MET A 106 17.21 3.48 -5.66
CA MET A 106 17.21 2.87 -6.99
C MET A 106 17.33 4.00 -8.01
N GLU A 107 18.49 4.10 -8.66
CA GLU A 107 18.78 5.18 -9.60
C GLU A 107 18.67 4.68 -11.04
N TYR A 108 18.26 5.58 -11.94
CA TYR A 108 18.30 5.31 -13.36
C TYR A 108 19.74 5.41 -13.85
N ASP A 109 20.16 4.45 -14.64
CA ASP A 109 21.45 4.50 -15.33
C ASP A 109 21.31 5.22 -16.67
N ARG A 110 22.26 6.13 -16.97
CA ARG A 110 22.28 6.83 -18.25
C ARG A 110 23.23 6.12 -19.22
N HIS A 111 22.64 5.56 -20.27
CA HIS A 111 23.39 4.97 -21.39
C HIS A 111 23.17 5.80 -22.67
N TYR A 112 24.21 6.52 -23.11
CA TYR A 112 24.16 7.45 -24.25
C TYR A 112 23.00 8.45 -24.13
N ASP A 113 21.96 8.32 -24.93
CA ASP A 113 20.80 9.20 -24.96
C ASP A 113 19.54 8.60 -24.30
N SER A 114 19.68 7.45 -23.64
CA SER A 114 18.55 6.77 -22.97
C SER A 114 18.78 6.57 -21.47
N TRP A 115 17.68 6.60 -20.71
CA TRP A 115 17.67 6.26 -19.30
C TRP A 115 17.21 4.82 -19.12
N GLU A 116 18.04 3.99 -18.50
CA GLU A 116 17.71 2.61 -18.17
C GLU A 116 17.10 2.54 -16.75
N LYS A 117 15.92 1.90 -16.66
CA LYS A 117 15.20 1.71 -15.40
C LYS A 117 15.93 0.68 -14.53
N PRO A 118 16.19 0.96 -13.24
CA PRO A 118 16.85 0.02 -12.36
C PRO A 118 16.02 -1.26 -12.21
N ARG A 119 16.71 -2.40 -12.23
CA ARG A 119 16.12 -3.74 -12.10
C ARG A 119 16.50 -4.35 -10.76
N PHE A 120 15.56 -5.03 -10.14
CA PHE A 120 15.80 -5.75 -8.90
C PHE A 120 14.82 -6.89 -8.72
N PHE A 121 15.11 -7.76 -7.76
CA PHE A 121 14.16 -8.72 -7.22
C PHE A 121 14.30 -8.80 -5.70
N LEU A 122 13.34 -9.44 -5.06
CA LEU A 122 13.37 -9.68 -3.63
C LEU A 122 13.77 -11.14 -3.36
N ARG A 123 14.63 -11.35 -2.38
CA ARG A 123 14.94 -12.68 -1.84
C ARG A 123 14.40 -12.80 -0.43
N LEU A 124 13.59 -13.83 -0.17
CA LEU A 124 13.13 -14.20 1.16
C LEU A 124 13.88 -15.45 1.64
N THR A 125 14.41 -15.41 2.85
CA THR A 125 15.07 -16.57 3.47
C THR A 125 14.42 -16.84 4.81
N ASN A 126 13.90 -18.05 5.00
CA ASN A 126 13.36 -18.51 6.28
C ASN A 126 14.51 -18.95 7.19
N GLN A 127 14.80 -18.16 8.20
CA GLN A 127 15.84 -18.42 9.21
C GLN A 127 15.28 -19.11 10.46
N SER A 128 13.96 -19.35 10.51
CA SER A 128 13.32 -20.03 11.64
C SER A 128 13.44 -21.54 11.55
N ASN A 129 12.98 -22.22 12.58
CA ASN A 129 12.96 -23.68 12.66
C ASN A 129 11.62 -24.31 12.21
N ARG A 130 10.73 -23.53 11.60
CA ARG A 130 9.38 -23.98 11.17
C ARG A 130 9.06 -23.50 9.76
N THR A 131 8.04 -24.07 9.14
CA THR A 131 7.49 -23.60 7.89
C THR A 131 6.77 -22.28 8.13
N LEU A 132 6.98 -21.29 7.25
CA LEU A 132 6.34 -19.98 7.28
C LEU A 132 5.73 -19.66 5.90
N TYR A 133 4.72 -18.81 5.91
CA TYR A 133 4.06 -18.31 4.72
C TYR A 133 4.28 -16.80 4.63
N CYS A 134 4.78 -16.32 3.50
CA CYS A 134 5.26 -14.97 3.35
C CYS A 134 4.70 -14.30 2.09
N ASN A 135 4.48 -13.01 2.14
CA ASN A 135 4.34 -12.17 0.95
C ASN A 135 4.89 -10.77 1.21
N VAL A 136 5.28 -10.07 0.15
CA VAL A 136 5.74 -8.69 0.23
C VAL A 136 4.80 -7.81 -0.58
N ILE A 137 4.21 -6.85 0.10
CA ILE A 137 3.36 -5.83 -0.52
C ILE A 137 4.17 -4.58 -0.82
N ASN A 138 3.87 -3.95 -1.96
CA ASN A 138 4.35 -2.64 -2.34
C ASN A 138 3.27 -1.59 -2.06
N LEU A 139 3.57 -0.63 -1.21
CA LEU A 139 2.72 0.51 -0.91
C LEU A 139 3.31 1.74 -1.64
N THR A 140 2.62 2.17 -2.68
CA THR A 140 3.11 3.27 -3.52
C THR A 140 2.70 4.65 -2.98
N GLN A 141 3.42 5.68 -3.40
CA GLN A 141 3.10 7.06 -3.08
C GLN A 141 1.75 7.53 -3.67
N SER A 142 1.25 6.83 -4.70
CA SER A 142 -0.09 7.06 -5.26
C SER A 142 -1.20 6.31 -4.53
N TYR A 143 -0.97 5.87 -3.31
CA TYR A 143 -1.90 5.11 -2.46
C TYR A 143 -2.33 3.76 -3.04
N ALA A 144 -1.57 3.18 -3.97
CA ALA A 144 -1.79 1.80 -4.39
C ALA A 144 -1.15 0.80 -3.42
N VAL A 145 -1.76 -0.38 -3.32
CA VAL A 145 -1.19 -1.56 -2.66
C VAL A 145 -1.14 -2.68 -3.69
N ALA A 146 0.05 -3.19 -3.98
CA ALA A 146 0.28 -4.18 -5.02
C ALA A 146 1.17 -5.32 -4.55
N LEU A 147 1.08 -6.48 -5.22
CA LEU A 147 1.90 -7.67 -4.96
C LEU A 147 2.71 -8.07 -6.22
N PRO A 148 3.69 -7.27 -6.66
CA PRO A 148 4.39 -7.52 -7.92
C PRO A 148 5.53 -8.55 -7.80
N PHE A 149 5.95 -8.88 -6.58
CA PHE A 149 7.24 -9.54 -6.35
C PHE A 149 7.21 -11.06 -6.48
N PHE A 150 6.05 -11.69 -6.30
CA PHE A 150 5.92 -13.14 -6.42
C PHE A 150 4.81 -13.50 -7.39
N THR A 151 4.92 -14.64 -8.06
CA THR A 151 3.95 -15.06 -9.08
C THR A 151 2.57 -15.32 -8.48
N SER A 152 2.52 -15.82 -7.26
CA SER A 152 1.27 -16.03 -6.53
C SER A 152 0.91 -14.77 -5.75
N LYS A 153 -0.35 -14.36 -5.82
CA LYS A 153 -0.91 -13.34 -4.92
C LYS A 153 -1.20 -13.88 -3.53
N SER A 154 -1.39 -15.19 -3.41
CA SER A 154 -1.36 -15.90 -2.13
C SER A 154 0.04 -15.90 -1.56
N SER A 155 0.17 -16.26 -0.28
CA SER A 155 1.47 -16.34 0.37
C SER A 155 2.38 -17.41 -0.28
N VAL A 156 3.67 -17.16 -0.19
CA VAL A 156 4.71 -18.12 -0.60
C VAL A 156 5.10 -18.94 0.62
N ARG A 157 5.01 -20.28 0.49
CA ARG A 157 5.44 -21.22 1.54
C ARG A 157 6.96 -21.35 1.54
N LEU A 158 7.56 -21.13 2.70
CA LEU A 158 9.00 -21.24 2.93
C LEU A 158 9.28 -22.29 4.01
N GLU A 159 9.93 -23.37 3.62
CA GLU A 159 10.43 -24.38 4.57
C GLU A 159 11.61 -23.83 5.39
N ARG A 160 11.92 -24.51 6.48
CA ARG A 160 13.08 -24.18 7.31
C ARG A 160 14.36 -24.07 6.46
N GLY A 161 15.07 -22.96 6.55
CA GLY A 161 16.32 -22.71 5.84
C GLY A 161 16.15 -22.47 4.33
N GLN A 162 14.93 -22.49 3.80
CA GLN A 162 14.67 -22.26 2.39
C GLN A 162 14.80 -20.77 2.06
N ALA A 163 15.40 -20.50 0.89
CA ALA A 163 15.36 -19.20 0.25
C ALA A 163 14.57 -19.27 -1.05
N ILE A 164 13.87 -18.19 -1.39
CA ILE A 164 13.15 -18.03 -2.65
C ILE A 164 13.39 -16.65 -3.22
N ASP A 165 13.59 -16.59 -4.53
CA ASP A 165 13.70 -15.35 -5.29
C ASP A 165 12.34 -14.99 -5.90
N GLY A 166 12.01 -13.72 -5.79
CA GLY A 166 10.82 -13.15 -6.42
C GLY A 166 11.04 -12.84 -7.90
N ASN A 167 10.00 -12.31 -8.52
CA ASN A 167 10.05 -11.84 -9.90
C ASN A 167 11.05 -10.68 -10.04
N ARG A 168 11.76 -10.64 -11.17
CA ARG A 168 12.55 -9.45 -11.54
C ARG A 168 11.62 -8.33 -11.94
N VAL A 169 11.71 -7.20 -11.26
CA VAL A 169 10.89 -6.01 -11.49
C VAL A 169 11.76 -4.81 -11.86
N LYS A 170 11.17 -3.83 -12.53
CA LYS A 170 11.80 -2.55 -12.83
C LYS A 170 11.17 -1.47 -11.94
N ALA A 171 11.99 -0.70 -11.23
CA ALA A 171 11.50 0.51 -10.60
C ALA A 171 11.38 1.62 -11.66
N SER A 172 10.29 2.37 -11.63
CA SER A 172 10.09 3.49 -12.56
C SER A 172 9.22 4.57 -11.98
N ILE A 173 9.56 5.80 -12.31
CA ILE A 173 8.66 6.94 -12.15
C ILE A 173 7.64 6.84 -13.28
N PRO A 174 6.31 6.88 -13.02
CA PRO A 174 5.29 6.95 -14.06
C PRO A 174 5.52 8.14 -15.01
N ASP A 175 5.29 7.92 -16.29
CA ASP A 175 5.59 8.91 -17.33
C ASP A 175 4.85 10.25 -17.08
N GLU A 176 3.60 10.19 -16.60
CA GLU A 176 2.82 11.39 -16.26
C GLU A 176 3.47 12.22 -15.13
N LEU A 177 4.14 11.57 -14.18
CA LEU A 177 4.84 12.28 -13.10
C LEU A 177 6.21 12.77 -13.56
N TRP A 178 6.89 12.01 -14.41
CA TRP A 178 8.13 12.41 -15.02
C TRP A 178 7.98 13.68 -15.87
N GLU A 179 6.93 13.77 -16.68
CA GLU A 179 6.58 14.95 -17.47
C GLU A 179 6.25 16.17 -16.60
N GLN A 180 5.76 15.96 -15.38
CA GLN A 180 5.53 17.01 -14.38
C GLN A 180 6.80 17.42 -13.61
N GLY A 181 7.97 16.84 -13.94
CA GLY A 181 9.24 17.13 -13.32
C GLY A 181 9.49 16.39 -11.99
N VAL A 182 8.72 15.35 -11.69
CA VAL A 182 8.96 14.49 -10.53
C VAL A 182 10.18 13.61 -10.83
N SER A 183 11.27 13.81 -10.10
CA SER A 183 12.53 13.08 -10.28
C SER A 183 12.75 11.98 -9.22
N GLU A 184 11.92 11.91 -8.19
CA GLU A 184 12.06 10.96 -7.10
C GLU A 184 10.69 10.48 -6.63
N LEU A 185 10.57 9.16 -6.39
CA LEU A 185 9.39 8.53 -5.77
C LEU A 185 9.84 7.60 -4.66
N GLN A 186 9.05 7.55 -3.60
CA GLN A 186 9.27 6.66 -2.48
C GLN A 186 8.15 5.61 -2.39
N ASP A 187 8.51 4.36 -2.59
CA ASP A 187 7.64 3.21 -2.33
C ASP A 187 8.05 2.52 -1.02
N ARG A 188 7.09 1.90 -0.35
CA ARG A 188 7.34 1.18 0.89
C ARG A 188 7.05 -0.31 0.71
N LEU A 189 8.04 -1.12 1.01
CA LEU A 189 7.91 -2.58 1.00
C LEU A 189 7.57 -3.09 2.39
N LYS A 190 6.53 -3.91 2.48
CA LYS A 190 6.12 -4.51 3.75
C LYS A 190 6.05 -6.02 3.62
N LEU A 191 6.88 -6.71 4.42
CA LEU A 191 6.85 -8.17 4.54
C LEU A 191 5.76 -8.59 5.52
N ILE A 192 4.87 -9.47 5.07
CA ILE A 192 3.86 -10.15 5.89
C ILE A 192 4.30 -11.59 6.04
N VAL A 193 4.30 -12.08 7.28
CA VAL A 193 4.71 -13.46 7.64
C VAL A 193 3.63 -14.09 8.50
N SER A 194 3.27 -15.33 8.18
CA SER A 194 2.26 -16.11 8.89
C SER A 194 2.73 -17.55 9.10
N THR A 195 2.13 -18.23 10.05
CA THR A 195 2.24 -19.69 10.22
C THR A 195 1.24 -20.46 9.36
N GLU A 196 0.27 -19.77 8.76
CA GLU A 196 -0.76 -20.33 7.88
C GLU A 196 -0.76 -19.61 6.54
N ASP A 197 -1.20 -20.30 5.50
CA ASP A 197 -1.39 -19.72 4.18
C ASP A 197 -2.41 -18.57 4.24
N PHE A 198 -2.17 -17.50 3.48
CA PHE A 198 -3.05 -16.34 3.41
C PHE A 198 -3.10 -15.75 2.00
N ASP A 199 -4.21 -15.10 1.68
CA ASP A 199 -4.42 -14.43 0.41
C ASP A 199 -4.05 -12.94 0.53
N GLY A 200 -2.85 -12.57 0.06
CA GLY A 200 -2.38 -11.18 0.05
C GLY A 200 -3.22 -10.26 -0.84
N SER A 201 -3.96 -10.82 -1.82
CA SER A 201 -4.80 -10.03 -2.72
C SER A 201 -5.94 -9.29 -2.00
N LEU A 202 -6.29 -9.70 -0.78
CA LEU A 202 -7.25 -9.01 0.06
C LEU A 202 -6.81 -7.60 0.46
N LEU A 203 -5.52 -7.28 0.36
CA LEU A 203 -4.97 -5.95 0.62
C LEU A 203 -4.79 -5.12 -0.65
N GLU A 204 -4.93 -5.71 -1.84
CA GLU A 204 -4.70 -4.98 -3.08
C GLU A 204 -5.70 -3.84 -3.25
N GLN A 205 -5.18 -2.70 -3.65
CA GLN A 205 -5.97 -1.57 -4.12
C GLN A 205 -5.22 -0.84 -5.24
N GLY A 206 -5.97 -0.27 -6.20
CA GLY A 206 -5.42 0.47 -7.32
C GLY A 206 -4.84 1.83 -6.92
N LYS A 207 -4.31 2.56 -7.89
CA LYS A 207 -3.93 3.98 -7.71
C LYS A 207 -5.18 4.81 -7.38
N LEU A 208 -5.03 5.84 -6.60
CA LEU A 208 -6.13 6.73 -6.25
C LEU A 208 -6.77 7.40 -7.48
N GLU A 209 -5.98 7.75 -8.49
CA GLU A 209 -6.47 8.37 -9.73
C GLU A 209 -7.27 7.43 -10.62
N VAL A 210 -7.08 6.12 -10.50
CA VAL A 210 -7.74 5.09 -11.31
C VAL A 210 -9.12 4.70 -10.75
N MET A 211 -9.47 5.11 -9.55
CA MET A 211 -10.72 4.73 -8.89
C MET A 211 -12.00 5.38 -9.45
N ALA A 212 -11.96 5.95 -10.64
CA ALA A 212 -13.20 6.40 -11.32
C ALA A 212 -14.11 5.23 -11.74
N CYS A 213 -13.63 3.97 -11.70
CA CYS A 213 -14.41 2.79 -12.08
C CYS A 213 -14.15 1.62 -11.14
N GLU A 214 -15.23 1.07 -10.63
CA GLU A 214 -15.41 -0.23 -9.97
C GLU A 214 -14.78 -0.40 -8.58
N ARG A 215 -15.63 -0.20 -7.60
CA ARG A 215 -15.48 -0.73 -6.26
C ARG A 215 -15.47 -2.26 -6.37
N ALA A 216 -14.34 -2.89 -6.14
CA ALA A 216 -14.36 -4.32 -5.83
C ALA A 216 -15.26 -4.49 -4.61
N LEU A 217 -16.39 -5.20 -4.77
CA LEU A 217 -17.26 -5.54 -3.65
C LEU A 217 -16.42 -6.30 -2.62
N PRO A 218 -16.61 -6.02 -1.32
CA PRO A 218 -15.97 -6.81 -0.28
C PRO A 218 -16.33 -8.28 -0.47
N PRO A 219 -15.39 -9.21 -0.19
CA PRO A 219 -15.68 -10.62 -0.30
C PRO A 219 -16.87 -10.98 0.57
N SER A 220 -17.76 -11.80 0.02
CA SER A 220 -18.94 -12.31 0.75
C SER A 220 -18.47 -13.07 2.02
N PRO A 221 -19.23 -13.04 3.13
CA PRO A 221 -18.93 -13.84 4.31
C PRO A 221 -18.77 -15.35 4.02
N SER A 222 -19.32 -15.83 2.92
CA SER A 222 -19.17 -17.21 2.44
C SER A 222 -17.93 -17.42 1.57
N ASP A 223 -17.10 -16.41 1.34
CA ASP A 223 -15.89 -16.52 0.53
C ASP A 223 -14.87 -17.47 1.19
N PRO A 224 -14.43 -18.54 0.47
CA PRO A 224 -13.47 -19.51 1.02
C PRO A 224 -12.17 -18.86 1.51
N ARG A 225 -11.80 -17.69 0.99
CA ARG A 225 -10.59 -16.93 1.40
C ARG A 225 -10.66 -16.46 2.86
N LEU A 226 -11.85 -16.37 3.44
CA LEU A 226 -12.05 -15.96 4.84
C LEU A 226 -11.89 -17.10 5.85
N GLN A 227 -11.53 -18.31 5.41
CA GLN A 227 -11.47 -19.48 6.29
C GLN A 227 -10.30 -19.46 7.28
N ASN A 228 -9.24 -18.66 7.04
CA ASN A 228 -8.17 -18.52 8.01
C ASN A 228 -8.21 -17.19 8.77
N SER A 229 -7.62 -17.19 9.96
CA SER A 229 -7.65 -16.07 10.89
C SER A 229 -6.96 -14.81 10.35
N LEU A 230 -5.89 -14.98 9.55
CA LEU A 230 -5.18 -13.86 8.94
C LEU A 230 -6.01 -13.19 7.85
N ASN A 231 -6.65 -13.96 6.97
CA ASN A 231 -7.52 -13.39 5.94
C ASN A 231 -8.70 -12.65 6.56
N GLN A 232 -9.28 -13.15 7.67
CA GLN A 232 -10.30 -12.43 8.42
C GLN A 232 -9.77 -11.11 8.99
N LEU A 233 -8.55 -11.10 9.52
CA LEU A 233 -7.90 -9.89 10.01
C LEU A 233 -7.67 -8.88 8.88
N LEU A 234 -7.18 -9.31 7.72
CA LEU A 234 -6.94 -8.44 6.57
C LEU A 234 -8.24 -7.79 6.07
N VAL A 235 -9.33 -8.55 5.98
CA VAL A 235 -10.65 -8.01 5.60
C VAL A 235 -11.16 -7.02 6.63
N ARG A 236 -11.07 -7.33 7.93
CA ARG A 236 -11.45 -6.39 9.01
C ARG A 236 -10.66 -5.10 8.95
N GLN A 237 -9.37 -5.17 8.65
CA GLN A 237 -8.51 -3.98 8.53
C GLN A 237 -8.96 -3.08 7.37
N GLN A 238 -9.45 -3.64 6.27
CA GLN A 238 -10.00 -2.88 5.15
C GLN A 238 -11.35 -2.20 5.46
N HIS A 239 -12.12 -2.74 6.42
CA HIS A 239 -13.47 -2.27 6.76
C HIS A 239 -13.57 -1.56 8.10
N LYS A 240 -12.46 -1.37 8.81
CA LYS A 240 -12.44 -0.81 10.17
C LYS A 240 -13.11 0.57 10.30
N ASP A 241 -13.15 1.35 9.21
CA ASP A 241 -13.68 2.71 9.23
C ASP A 241 -15.16 2.79 8.72
N ILE A 242 -15.82 1.65 8.49
CA ILE A 242 -17.18 1.60 7.89
C ILE A 242 -18.26 1.25 8.92
N GLU A 243 -17.92 0.63 10.04
CA GLU A 243 -18.88 0.36 11.12
C GLU A 243 -18.94 1.56 12.08
N PRO A 244 -20.08 2.27 12.17
CA PRO A 244 -20.29 3.21 13.26
C PRO A 244 -20.24 2.42 14.56
N ASP A 245 -19.52 2.92 15.53
CA ASP A 245 -19.38 2.37 16.87
C ASP A 245 -20.76 2.31 17.53
N THR A 246 -21.43 1.17 17.42
CA THR A 246 -22.80 0.96 17.90
C THR A 246 -22.82 0.72 19.43
N GLU A 247 -21.67 0.63 20.08
CA GLU A 247 -21.58 0.49 21.54
C GLU A 247 -21.69 1.82 22.30
N ALA A 248 -21.59 2.97 21.62
CA ALA A 248 -21.71 4.29 22.26
C ALA A 248 -23.16 4.77 22.47
N LEU A 249 -24.16 3.99 22.12
CA LEU A 249 -25.59 4.36 22.23
C LEU A 249 -26.38 3.55 23.25
N ALA A 250 -25.74 2.82 24.14
CA ALA A 250 -26.36 2.12 25.25
C ALA A 250 -25.89 2.70 26.59
N ILE A 251 -26.26 3.94 26.88
CA ILE A 251 -26.35 4.46 28.25
C ILE A 251 -27.70 5.16 28.39
N ASP A 252 -28.53 4.62 29.29
CA ASP A 252 -29.81 5.13 29.81
C ASP A 252 -29.82 6.63 30.12
#